data_880144ff733dfbf3efb03c3641218629
#
_entry.id   880144ff733dfbf3efb03c3641218629
#
_cell.length_a   1.000
_cell.length_b   1.000
_cell.length_c   1.000
_cell.angle_alpha   90.00
_cell.angle_beta   90.00
_cell.angle_gamma   90.00
#
_symmetry.space_group_name_H-M   'P 1'
#
loop_
_entity.id
_entity.type
_entity.pdbx_description
1 polymer ?
#
loop_
_entity_poly.entity_id
_entity_poly.type
_entity_poly.pdbx_seq_one_letter_code
_entity_poly.pdbx_strand_id
1 'polypeptide(L)' 'MERKTKIILQIGDTIVTWENDYTDNTLEDLYNAFEGLLVAHTYSQDSIRRFLVEKGEELNEIYYKNETED' A
#
# COMPACT_ATOMS: atom_id res chain seq x y z
N MET A 1 1.11 -28.00 4.81
CA MET A 1 0.92 -26.66 5.36
C MET A 1 0.95 -25.64 4.24
N GLU A 2 -0.14 -24.96 4.07
CA GLU A 2 -0.22 -23.95 3.03
C GLU A 2 0.49 -22.68 3.43
N ARG A 3 1.27 -22.15 2.50
CA ARG A 3 1.95 -20.90 2.69
C ARG A 3 1.34 -19.88 1.72
N LYS A 4 0.78 -18.85 2.27
CA LYS A 4 0.20 -17.81 1.43
C LYS A 4 0.24 -16.48 2.16
N THR A 5 0.12 -15.42 1.38
CA THR A 5 0.05 -14.07 1.91
C THR A 5 -1.40 -13.64 1.89
N LYS A 6 -1.86 -13.09 3.00
CA LYS A 6 -3.23 -12.66 3.12
C LYS A 6 -3.27 -11.28 3.76
N ILE A 7 -4.01 -10.38 3.15
CA ILE A 7 -4.18 -9.03 3.67
C ILE A 7 -5.67 -8.77 3.81
N ILE A 8 -6.07 -8.31 4.99
CA ILE A 8 -7.47 -8.01 5.27
C ILE A 8 -7.56 -6.54 5.62
N LEU A 9 -8.46 -5.83 4.97
CA LEU A 9 -8.73 -4.44 5.29
C LEU A 9 -10.20 -4.31 5.66
N GLN A 10 -10.45 -3.90 6.89
CA GLN A 10 -11.81 -3.69 7.37
C GLN A 10 -12.01 -2.21 7.68
N ILE A 11 -13.06 -1.65 7.13
CA ILE A 11 -13.46 -0.27 7.42
C ILE A 11 -14.94 -0.31 7.78
N GLY A 12 -15.25 -0.01 9.03
CA GLY A 12 -16.61 -0.17 9.50
C GLY A 12 -17.03 -1.62 9.41
N ASP A 13 -18.13 -1.89 8.73
CA ASP A 13 -18.64 -3.24 8.56
C ASP A 13 -18.17 -3.90 7.26
N THR A 14 -17.41 -3.18 6.46
CA THR A 14 -16.96 -3.70 5.18
C THR A 14 -15.59 -4.34 5.32
N ILE A 15 -15.50 -5.61 4.94
CA ILE A 15 -14.27 -6.37 5.01
C ILE A 15 -13.89 -6.82 3.60
N VAL A 16 -12.66 -6.48 3.18
CA VAL A 16 -12.15 -6.91 1.89
C VAL A 16 -10.86 -7.67 2.15
N THR A 17 -10.72 -8.81 1.50
CA THR A 17 -9.57 -9.67 1.69
C THR A 17 -8.85 -9.86 0.36
N TRP A 18 -7.52 -9.79 0.42
CA TRP A 18 -6.66 -10.11 -0.71
C TRP A 18 -5.74 -11.24 -0.26
N GLU A 19 -5.55 -12.23 -1.11
CA GLU A 19 -4.59 -13.29 -0.81
C GLU A 19 -4.02 -13.88 -2.08
N ASN A 20 -2.80 -14.41 -1.95
CA ASN A 20 -2.22 -15.19 -3.02
C ASN A 20 -1.50 -16.41 -2.41
N ASP A 21 -1.04 -17.30 -3.27
CA ASP A 21 -0.44 -18.55 -2.82
C ASP A 21 1.05 -18.46 -2.58
N TYR A 22 1.61 -17.26 -2.52
CA TYR A 22 3.04 -17.04 -2.37
C TYR A 22 3.36 -16.35 -1.06
N THR A 23 4.57 -16.59 -0.58
CA THR A 23 5.09 -15.85 0.57
C THR A 23 6.21 -14.90 0.18
N ASP A 24 6.73 -15.04 -1.05
CA ASP A 24 7.81 -14.20 -1.56
C ASP A 24 7.23 -13.04 -2.36
N ASN A 25 6.63 -12.10 -1.66
CA ASN A 25 6.05 -10.92 -2.31
C ASN A 25 7.01 -9.75 -2.20
N THR A 26 7.16 -9.02 -3.32
CA THR A 26 7.93 -7.78 -3.29
C THR A 26 7.10 -6.67 -2.66
N LEU A 27 7.74 -5.57 -2.31
CA LEU A 27 7.01 -4.41 -1.81
C LEU A 27 6.02 -3.91 -2.86
N GLU A 28 6.39 -4.00 -4.14
CA GLU A 28 5.48 -3.60 -5.21
C GLU A 28 4.24 -4.48 -5.25
N ASP A 29 4.44 -5.80 -5.08
CA ASP A 29 3.31 -6.72 -5.04
C ASP A 29 2.36 -6.38 -3.90
N LEU A 30 2.90 -6.13 -2.72
CA LEU A 30 2.11 -5.81 -1.55
C LEU A 30 1.42 -4.46 -1.70
N TYR A 31 2.11 -3.49 -2.30
CA TYR A 31 1.51 -2.20 -2.55
C TYR A 31 0.33 -2.32 -3.52
N ASN A 32 0.49 -3.08 -4.60
CA ASN A 32 -0.58 -3.26 -5.56
C ASN A 32 -1.79 -3.94 -4.93
N ALA A 33 -1.54 -4.89 -4.03
CA ALA A 33 -2.61 -5.55 -3.29
C ALA A 33 -3.33 -4.55 -2.40
N PHE A 34 -2.59 -3.72 -1.71
CA PHE A 34 -3.17 -2.71 -0.81
C PHE A 34 -4.00 -1.69 -1.59
N GLU A 35 -3.48 -1.24 -2.74
CA GLU A 35 -4.24 -0.32 -3.59
C GLU A 35 -5.55 -0.95 -4.03
N GLY A 36 -5.51 -2.23 -4.41
CA GLY A 36 -6.72 -2.96 -4.78
C GLY A 36 -7.74 -3.02 -3.65
N LEU A 37 -7.26 -3.22 -2.42
CA LEU A 37 -8.14 -3.24 -1.25
C LEU A 37 -8.78 -1.88 -1.01
N LEU A 38 -8.04 -0.81 -1.20
CA LEU A 38 -8.57 0.54 -1.04
C LEU A 38 -9.62 0.86 -2.10
N VAL A 39 -9.36 0.46 -3.34
CA VAL A 39 -10.33 0.66 -4.42
C VAL A 39 -11.61 -0.11 -4.11
N ALA A 40 -11.48 -1.32 -3.59
CA ALA A 40 -12.65 -2.12 -3.22
C ALA A 40 -13.46 -1.47 -2.11
N HIS A 41 -12.82 -0.60 -1.31
CA HIS A 41 -13.51 0.19 -0.29
C HIS A 41 -13.98 1.55 -0.82
N THR A 42 -14.08 1.68 -2.12
CA THR A 42 -14.61 2.87 -2.82
C THR A 42 -13.67 4.08 -2.88
N TYR A 43 -12.41 3.94 -2.53
CA TYR A 43 -11.45 5.01 -2.77
C TYR A 43 -11.10 5.04 -4.26
N SER A 44 -10.99 6.23 -4.82
CA SER A 44 -10.62 6.34 -6.22
C SER A 44 -9.12 6.16 -6.38
N GLN A 45 -8.71 5.61 -7.52
CA GLN A 45 -7.28 5.44 -7.81
C GLN A 45 -6.57 6.79 -7.87
N ASP A 46 -7.24 7.82 -8.38
CA ASP A 46 -6.64 9.14 -8.46
C ASP A 46 -6.34 9.69 -7.07
N SER A 47 -7.26 9.52 -6.12
CA SER A 47 -7.04 9.98 -4.76
C SER A 47 -5.90 9.24 -4.09
N ILE A 48 -5.83 7.92 -4.30
CA ILE A 48 -4.77 7.11 -3.73
C ILE A 48 -3.41 7.53 -4.29
N ARG A 49 -3.34 7.71 -5.60
CA ARG A 49 -2.08 8.09 -6.25
C ARG A 49 -1.63 9.49 -5.87
N ARG A 50 -2.57 10.42 -5.76
CA ARG A 50 -2.26 11.77 -5.33
C ARG A 50 -1.71 11.77 -3.91
N PHE A 51 -2.34 11.01 -3.03
CA PHE A 51 -1.86 10.88 -1.66
C PHE A 51 -0.43 10.32 -1.63
N LEU A 52 -0.15 9.32 -2.46
CA LEU A 52 1.17 8.71 -2.51
C LEU A 52 2.24 9.67 -3.00
N VAL A 53 1.91 10.49 -3.99
CA VAL A 53 2.85 11.49 -4.48
C VAL A 53 3.17 12.49 -3.37
N GLU A 54 2.16 12.98 -2.69
CA GLU A 54 2.35 13.92 -1.59
C GLU A 54 3.15 13.30 -0.45
N LYS A 55 2.83 12.06 -0.13
CA LYS A 55 3.54 11.36 0.94
C LYS A 55 4.99 11.09 0.55
N GLY A 56 5.21 10.74 -0.71
CA GLY A 56 6.56 10.50 -1.21
C GLY A 56 7.39 11.77 -1.15
N GLU A 57 6.82 12.90 -1.50
CA GLU A 57 7.55 14.17 -1.42
C GLU A 57 7.89 14.53 0.02
N GLU A 58 6.94 14.33 0.93
CA GLU A 58 7.15 14.57 2.34
C GLU A 58 8.28 13.70 2.90
N LEU A 59 8.25 12.41 2.60
CA LEU A 59 9.27 11.50 3.06
C LEU A 59 10.62 11.80 2.43
N ASN A 60 10.63 12.20 1.19
CA ASN A 60 11.87 12.57 0.52
C ASN A 60 12.54 13.77 1.21
N GLU A 61 11.75 14.76 1.60
CA GLU A 61 12.30 15.90 2.32
C GLU A 61 12.86 15.52 3.68
N ILE A 62 12.17 14.63 4.38
CA ILE A 62 12.59 14.24 5.73
C ILE A 62 13.84 13.37 5.70
N TYR A 63 13.89 12.39 4.80
CA TYR A 63 14.94 11.37 4.84
C TYR A 63 16.11 11.65 3.91
N TYR A 64 15.87 12.22 2.75
CA TYR A 64 16.92 12.39 1.76
C TYR A 64 17.51 13.77 1.74
N LYS A 65 16.71 14.79 1.99
CA LYS A 65 17.21 16.14 2.05
C LYS A 65 18.21 16.31 3.19
N ASN A 66 17.91 15.71 4.33
CA ASN A 66 18.80 15.77 5.49
C ASN A 66 20.14 15.09 5.21
N GLU A 67 20.13 14.05 4.41
CA GLU A 67 21.38 13.36 4.07
C GLU A 67 22.27 14.20 3.15
N THR A 68 21.64 14.98 2.28
CA THR A 68 22.41 15.78 1.33
C THR A 68 22.98 17.06 1.92
N GLU A 69 22.50 17.45 3.08
CA GLU A 69 23.00 18.66 3.73
C GLU A 69 24.31 18.48 4.45
N ASP A 70 24.76 17.26 4.57
CA ASP A 70 26.05 16.96 5.21
C ASP A 70 27.27 17.35 4.33
#